data_4652ea31e8e02f5f0732a8933a208c22
#
_entry.id   4652ea31e8e02f5f0732a8933a208c22
#
_cell.length_a   1.000
_cell.length_b   1.000
_cell.length_c   1.000
_cell.angle_alpha   90.00
_cell.angle_beta   90.00
_cell.angle_gamma   90.00
#
_symmetry.space_group_name_H-M   'P 1'
#
loop_
_entity.id
_entity.type
_entity.pdbx_description
1 polymer ?
#
loop_
_entity_poly.entity_id
_entity_poly.type
_entity_poly.pdbx_seq_one_letter_code
_entity_poly.pdbx_strand_id
1 'polypeptide(L)'
;MLSDVLVPRNRWDLLAGYPRQVPTVTVIVTHYEQHHLLRRMASALRRQTLRPAQVVLADDGSARTPGFAVPGVETVVVSQPDEGFRAGAVRNLAARRSVGEVLVFLDADTVPEAGYVEEIVRHIALCPDVLAVGRRRHASFAGLAHDRHPAASAALAEPAWLRDAYAASENLLHADGRSFRFVIGAVLACRRDLFHDLAGFDERFVGYGGEDWDLAYRAWNAGAVLVHERAAVAWHDGPDWAGRGGEAEVMDHQSARLAAVIPEPSTRGAPMPGAIPDVLVDVHAAGPFGHTVRTVHSLLRQTHRDLGIRLSAPDERLRETYAAVVRTEPWSGDQLRRARVRVDVHEPLPAAAVERAVTMIAESDVGRVDLVRAGRRLGVAWSTRALGRARRWSARFETDDLIDRAFGRRRLSLDGADDRSTTLAGFFAGWT
;
A
#
# COMPACT_ATOMS: atom_id res chain seq x y z
N MET A 1 -11.83 19.27 14.76
CA MET A 1 -11.31 17.90 14.53
C MET A 1 -12.12 17.28 13.41
N LEU A 2 -11.46 16.66 12.43
CA LEU A 2 -12.15 15.92 11.37
C LEU A 2 -12.93 14.76 11.96
N SER A 3 -14.04 14.37 11.32
CA SER A 3 -14.76 13.15 11.67
C SER A 3 -13.93 11.95 11.32
N ASP A 4 -14.02 10.90 12.14
CA ASP A 4 -13.43 9.61 11.85
C ASP A 4 -14.55 8.60 11.67
N VAL A 5 -14.91 8.36 10.42
CA VAL A 5 -15.92 7.37 10.03
C VAL A 5 -15.21 6.08 9.65
N LEU A 6 -15.54 4.99 10.35
CA LEU A 6 -15.10 3.65 9.98
C LEU A 6 -16.02 3.11 8.88
N VAL A 7 -15.43 2.72 7.74
CA VAL A 7 -16.17 2.02 6.68
C VAL A 7 -15.69 0.57 6.57
N PRO A 8 -16.58 -0.40 6.27
CA PRO A 8 -16.16 -1.78 6.07
C PRO A 8 -15.41 -1.93 4.74
N ARG A 9 -14.36 -2.75 4.73
CA ARG A 9 -13.56 -3.08 3.53
C ARG A 9 -13.13 -1.82 2.78
N ASN A 10 -13.52 -1.70 1.48
CA ASN A 10 -13.25 -0.53 0.64
C ASN A 10 -14.53 0.29 0.31
N ARG A 11 -15.55 0.24 1.17
CA ARG A 11 -16.87 0.85 0.95
C ARG A 11 -16.87 2.36 1.20
N TRP A 12 -16.06 3.11 0.42
CA TRP A 12 -16.01 4.57 0.48
C TRP A 12 -17.35 5.22 0.07
N ASP A 13 -18.19 4.53 -0.70
CA ASP A 13 -19.53 4.96 -1.08
C ASP A 13 -20.43 5.27 0.14
N LEU A 14 -20.24 4.59 1.26
CA LEU A 14 -20.97 4.84 2.50
C LEU A 14 -20.65 6.20 3.14
N LEU A 15 -19.61 6.88 2.69
CA LEU A 15 -19.28 8.25 3.15
C LEU A 15 -20.17 9.32 2.53
N ALA A 16 -20.91 9.02 1.45
CA ALA A 16 -21.73 9.99 0.72
C ALA A 16 -22.84 10.63 1.59
N GLY A 17 -23.29 9.95 2.67
CA GLY A 17 -24.32 10.46 3.58
C GLY A 17 -23.82 11.46 4.64
N TYR A 18 -22.52 11.67 4.75
CA TYR A 18 -21.93 12.54 5.77
C TYR A 18 -21.72 13.97 5.25
N PRO A 19 -21.88 14.99 6.12
CA PRO A 19 -21.63 16.37 5.74
C PRO A 19 -20.17 16.58 5.36
N ARG A 20 -19.92 17.41 4.33
CA ARG A 20 -18.56 17.79 3.93
C ARG A 20 -17.83 18.44 5.10
N GLN A 21 -16.55 18.13 5.23
CA GLN A 21 -15.64 18.76 6.19
C GLN A 21 -14.49 19.41 5.44
N VAL A 22 -13.95 20.44 6.04
CA VAL A 22 -12.84 21.23 5.45
C VAL A 22 -11.58 20.98 6.29
N PRO A 23 -10.66 20.10 5.82
CA PRO A 23 -9.40 19.90 6.50
C PRO A 23 -8.42 21.03 6.21
N THR A 24 -7.42 21.20 7.07
CA THR A 24 -6.23 21.96 6.70
C THR A 24 -5.38 21.12 5.74
N VAL A 25 -4.93 21.73 4.64
CA VAL A 25 -4.23 21.01 3.56
C VAL A 25 -2.83 21.58 3.35
N THR A 26 -1.83 20.72 3.28
CA THR A 26 -0.53 21.04 2.68
C THR A 26 -0.45 20.39 1.29
N VAL A 27 -0.19 21.19 0.26
CA VAL A 27 0.14 20.69 -1.08
C VAL A 27 1.66 20.57 -1.21
N ILE A 28 2.14 19.38 -1.54
CA ILE A 28 3.55 19.08 -1.79
C ILE A 28 3.73 18.98 -3.30
N VAL A 29 4.60 19.84 -3.86
CA VAL A 29 4.89 19.87 -5.31
C VAL A 29 6.29 19.31 -5.52
N THR A 30 6.40 18.16 -6.16
CA THR A 30 7.69 17.53 -6.51
C THR A 30 8.29 18.21 -7.74
N HIS A 31 9.55 18.59 -7.66
CA HIS A 31 10.24 19.37 -8.70
C HIS A 31 11.66 18.84 -8.95
N TYR A 32 12.08 18.85 -10.22
CA TYR A 32 13.47 18.70 -10.64
C TYR A 32 13.66 19.39 -11.98
N GLU A 33 14.52 20.45 -12.06
CA GLU A 33 14.89 21.22 -13.27
C GLU A 33 13.73 21.81 -14.11
N GLN A 34 12.49 21.71 -13.66
CA GLN A 34 11.29 22.18 -14.38
C GLN A 34 10.88 23.62 -14.02
N HIS A 35 11.84 24.53 -13.87
CA HIS A 35 11.61 25.92 -13.42
C HIS A 35 10.53 26.65 -14.25
N HIS A 36 10.42 26.37 -15.55
CA HIS A 36 9.47 26.99 -16.45
C HIS A 36 7.99 26.65 -16.11
N LEU A 37 7.73 25.53 -15.43
CA LEU A 37 6.39 25.08 -15.04
C LEU A 37 5.91 25.72 -13.72
N LEU A 38 6.83 26.18 -12.87
CA LEU A 38 6.51 26.65 -11.51
C LEU A 38 5.54 27.85 -11.49
N ARG A 39 5.63 28.76 -12.46
CA ARG A 39 4.69 29.90 -12.55
C ARG A 39 3.25 29.43 -12.80
N ARG A 40 3.07 28.43 -13.66
CA ARG A 40 1.76 27.83 -13.95
C ARG A 40 1.20 27.14 -12.72
N MET A 41 2.02 26.33 -12.06
CA MET A 41 1.67 25.65 -10.81
C MET A 41 1.25 26.66 -9.73
N ALA A 42 2.04 27.69 -9.47
CA ALA A 42 1.70 28.73 -8.48
C ALA A 42 0.36 29.43 -8.81
N SER A 43 0.14 29.73 -10.10
CA SER A 43 -1.12 30.33 -10.56
C SER A 43 -2.32 29.41 -10.35
N ALA A 44 -2.17 28.11 -10.60
CA ALA A 44 -3.23 27.11 -10.38
C ALA A 44 -3.54 26.92 -8.91
N LEU A 45 -2.52 26.83 -8.05
CA LEU A 45 -2.69 26.68 -6.60
C LEU A 45 -3.34 27.91 -5.97
N ARG A 46 -3.04 29.13 -6.47
CA ARG A 46 -3.70 30.35 -6.02
C ARG A 46 -5.20 30.37 -6.31
N ARG A 47 -5.64 29.71 -7.40
CA ARG A 47 -7.04 29.67 -7.85
C ARG A 47 -7.86 28.54 -7.23
N GLN A 48 -7.31 27.75 -6.31
CA GLN A 48 -8.05 26.66 -5.69
C GLN A 48 -9.27 27.16 -4.92
N THR A 49 -10.43 26.49 -5.08
CA THR A 49 -11.66 26.75 -4.32
C THR A 49 -11.46 26.47 -2.84
N LEU A 50 -10.84 25.36 -2.50
CA LEU A 50 -10.28 25.10 -1.18
C LEU A 50 -8.81 25.50 -1.19
N ARG A 51 -8.52 26.70 -0.61
CA ARG A 51 -7.15 27.21 -0.55
C ARG A 51 -6.31 26.34 0.40
N PRO A 52 -5.14 25.80 -0.03
CA PRO A 52 -4.24 25.12 0.87
C PRO A 52 -3.72 26.09 1.97
N ALA A 53 -3.55 25.58 3.17
CA ALA A 53 -2.92 26.31 4.28
C ALA A 53 -1.43 26.50 4.03
N GLN A 54 -0.80 25.55 3.35
CA GLN A 54 0.62 25.56 3.04
C GLN A 54 0.89 24.88 1.69
N VAL A 55 1.92 25.37 0.99
CA VAL A 55 2.52 24.69 -0.16
C VAL A 55 3.99 24.44 0.12
N VAL A 56 4.45 23.21 -0.07
CA VAL A 56 5.85 22.84 0.05
C VAL A 56 6.36 22.41 -1.33
N LEU A 57 7.31 23.17 -1.88
CA LEU A 57 8.06 22.73 -3.07
C LEU A 57 9.16 21.77 -2.63
N ALA A 58 9.10 20.56 -3.14
CA ALA A 58 10.03 19.47 -2.87
C ALA A 58 11.00 19.33 -4.05
N ASP A 59 12.17 19.95 -3.95
CA ASP A 59 13.17 20.00 -5.01
C ASP A 59 14.17 18.84 -4.90
N ASP A 60 14.21 17.99 -5.92
CA ASP A 60 15.02 16.76 -5.99
C ASP A 60 16.45 17.02 -6.47
N GLY A 61 17.03 18.15 -6.07
CA GLY A 61 18.43 18.46 -6.33
C GLY A 61 18.70 19.24 -7.63
N SER A 62 17.80 20.15 -8.01
CA SER A 62 18.05 21.02 -9.17
C SER A 62 19.35 21.81 -9.02
N ALA A 63 20.11 21.99 -10.09
CA ALA A 63 21.37 22.72 -10.12
C ALA A 63 21.23 24.17 -9.62
N ARG A 64 20.06 24.75 -9.80
CA ARG A 64 19.71 26.06 -9.29
C ARG A 64 18.48 25.96 -8.37
N THR A 65 18.59 26.44 -7.14
CA THR A 65 17.46 26.49 -6.21
C THR A 65 16.26 27.19 -6.85
N PRO A 66 15.08 26.53 -6.90
CA PRO A 66 13.91 27.10 -7.53
C PRO A 66 13.34 28.25 -6.70
N GLY A 67 13.12 29.40 -7.34
CA GLY A 67 12.30 30.48 -6.77
C GLY A 67 10.83 30.14 -6.93
N PHE A 68 10.15 29.83 -5.82
CA PHE A 68 8.74 29.44 -5.85
C PHE A 68 7.97 30.11 -4.70
N ALA A 69 6.84 30.72 -5.03
CA ALA A 69 5.91 31.27 -4.05
C ALA A 69 4.48 31.25 -4.62
N VAL A 70 3.50 30.95 -3.77
CA VAL A 70 2.08 31.03 -4.07
C VAL A 70 1.49 32.22 -3.33
N PRO A 71 1.06 33.30 -4.02
CA PRO A 71 0.57 34.51 -3.37
C PRO A 71 -0.58 34.24 -2.40
N GLY A 72 -0.42 34.67 -1.13
CA GLY A 72 -1.41 34.51 -0.07
C GLY A 72 -1.48 33.09 0.53
N VAL A 73 -0.49 32.24 0.27
CA VAL A 73 -0.34 30.90 0.88
C VAL A 73 1.06 30.79 1.46
N GLU A 74 1.19 30.23 2.65
CA GLU A 74 2.50 29.89 3.21
C GLU A 74 3.24 28.96 2.24
N THR A 75 4.43 29.35 1.80
CA THR A 75 5.21 28.57 0.83
C THR A 75 6.60 28.29 1.39
N VAL A 76 6.96 27.02 1.40
CA VAL A 76 8.28 26.51 1.85
C VAL A 76 8.94 25.78 0.69
N VAL A 77 10.25 25.99 0.52
CA VAL A 77 11.07 25.20 -0.42
C VAL A 77 11.98 24.30 0.40
N VAL A 78 11.97 23.00 0.09
CA VAL A 78 12.91 22.03 0.63
C VAL A 78 13.67 21.39 -0.53
N SER A 79 14.97 21.17 -0.36
CA SER A 79 15.82 20.57 -1.38
C SER A 79 16.67 19.46 -0.78
N GLN A 80 17.03 18.49 -1.57
CA GLN A 80 18.01 17.45 -1.25
C GLN A 80 19.15 17.46 -2.30
N PRO A 81 20.30 16.84 -2.02
CA PRO A 81 21.35 16.69 -3.03
C PRO A 81 20.87 15.90 -4.25
N ASP A 82 21.35 16.25 -5.44
CA ASP A 82 21.16 15.44 -6.63
C ASP A 82 21.96 14.13 -6.53
N GLU A 83 21.26 13.04 -6.29
CA GLU A 83 21.81 11.69 -6.28
C GLU A 83 20.97 10.78 -7.22
N GLY A 84 20.53 11.35 -8.34
CA GLY A 84 19.61 10.75 -9.29
C GLY A 84 18.15 10.93 -8.89
N PHE A 85 17.25 10.31 -9.64
CA PHE A 85 15.81 10.47 -9.43
C PHE A 85 15.38 9.85 -8.08
N ARG A 86 14.99 10.68 -7.11
CA ARG A 86 14.63 10.30 -5.74
C ARG A 86 13.34 10.98 -5.27
N ALA A 87 12.34 11.00 -6.13
CA ALA A 87 11.06 11.65 -5.87
C ALA A 87 10.41 11.21 -4.55
N GLY A 88 10.50 9.92 -4.16
CA GLY A 88 10.02 9.42 -2.88
C GLY A 88 10.70 10.08 -1.68
N ALA A 89 12.02 10.21 -1.72
CA ALA A 89 12.81 10.80 -0.63
C ALA A 89 12.49 12.29 -0.44
N VAL A 90 12.41 13.06 -1.53
CA VAL A 90 12.10 14.49 -1.44
C VAL A 90 10.65 14.74 -1.04
N ARG A 91 9.70 13.88 -1.44
CA ARG A 91 8.32 13.92 -0.94
C ARG A 91 8.26 13.67 0.57
N ASN A 92 9.05 12.72 1.10
CA ASN A 92 9.19 12.50 2.53
C ASN A 92 9.77 13.72 3.26
N LEU A 93 10.80 14.33 2.70
CA LEU A 93 11.40 15.55 3.25
C LEU A 93 10.35 16.68 3.36
N ALA A 94 9.55 16.88 2.32
CA ALA A 94 8.47 17.86 2.31
C ALA A 94 7.35 17.51 3.31
N ALA A 95 6.96 16.24 3.41
CA ALA A 95 5.95 15.78 4.37
C ALA A 95 6.36 16.06 5.83
N ARG A 96 7.65 15.95 6.16
CA ARG A 96 8.17 16.34 7.49
C ARG A 96 8.07 17.83 7.80
N ARG A 97 7.94 18.68 6.79
CA ARG A 97 7.77 20.15 6.92
C ARG A 97 6.32 20.60 6.79
N SER A 98 5.42 19.65 6.55
CA SER A 98 4.00 19.92 6.32
C SER A 98 3.24 20.13 7.62
N VAL A 99 2.33 21.11 7.64
CA VAL A 99 1.50 21.45 8.82
C VAL A 99 0.04 21.01 8.66
N GLY A 100 -0.42 20.76 7.43
CA GLY A 100 -1.80 20.35 7.13
C GLY A 100 -2.19 19.00 7.72
N GLU A 101 -3.47 18.83 8.01
CA GLU A 101 -4.05 17.53 8.40
C GLU A 101 -4.03 16.54 7.22
N VAL A 102 -4.12 17.06 6.00
CA VAL A 102 -4.08 16.29 4.76
C VAL A 102 -2.88 16.71 3.92
N LEU A 103 -2.17 15.73 3.38
CA LEU A 103 -1.10 15.89 2.41
C LEU A 103 -1.65 15.60 1.03
N VAL A 104 -1.41 16.52 0.09
CA VAL A 104 -1.74 16.39 -1.33
C VAL A 104 -0.44 16.46 -2.11
N PHE A 105 -0.11 15.43 -2.88
CA PHE A 105 1.10 15.33 -3.70
C PHE A 105 0.75 15.64 -5.16
N LEU A 106 1.52 16.54 -5.75
CA LEU A 106 1.48 16.90 -7.17
C LEU A 106 2.89 16.94 -7.72
N ASP A 107 3.09 16.57 -8.98
CA ASP A 107 4.35 16.84 -9.67
C ASP A 107 4.30 18.22 -10.33
N ALA A 108 5.44 18.88 -10.50
CA ALA A 108 5.51 20.25 -11.03
C ALA A 108 4.93 20.39 -12.44
N ASP A 109 4.91 19.30 -13.21
CA ASP A 109 4.31 19.19 -14.54
C ASP A 109 2.83 18.78 -14.53
N THR A 110 2.22 18.68 -13.36
CA THR A 110 0.84 18.21 -13.17
C THR A 110 -0.02 19.29 -12.52
N VAL A 111 -0.66 20.11 -13.35
CA VAL A 111 -1.34 21.36 -12.97
C VAL A 111 -2.79 21.10 -12.57
N PRO A 112 -3.19 21.40 -11.31
CA PRO A 112 -4.55 21.14 -10.82
C PRO A 112 -5.59 22.12 -11.38
N GLU A 113 -6.80 21.63 -11.63
CA GLU A 113 -7.99 22.48 -11.87
C GLU A 113 -8.41 23.20 -10.57
N ALA A 114 -9.23 24.24 -10.68
CA ALA A 114 -9.59 25.09 -9.54
C ALA A 114 -10.28 24.33 -8.38
N GLY A 115 -11.05 23.28 -8.66
CA GLY A 115 -11.70 22.44 -7.66
C GLY A 115 -10.87 21.27 -7.14
N TYR A 116 -9.64 21.09 -7.62
CA TYR A 116 -8.85 19.89 -7.36
C TYR A 116 -8.65 19.59 -5.89
N VAL A 117 -8.18 20.58 -5.11
CA VAL A 117 -7.89 20.39 -3.68
C VAL A 117 -9.16 20.07 -2.89
N GLU A 118 -10.27 20.72 -3.21
CA GLU A 118 -11.56 20.47 -2.57
C GLU A 118 -12.08 19.06 -2.84
N GLU A 119 -11.96 18.59 -4.07
CA GLU A 119 -12.47 17.28 -4.46
C GLU A 119 -11.56 16.14 -3.99
N ILE A 120 -10.22 16.29 -4.05
CA ILE A 120 -9.30 15.22 -3.65
C ILE A 120 -9.37 14.90 -2.14
N VAL A 121 -9.70 15.91 -1.31
CA VAL A 121 -9.79 15.71 0.14
C VAL A 121 -11.17 15.26 0.63
N ARG A 122 -12.15 15.17 -0.24
CA ARG A 122 -13.56 14.97 0.09
C ARG A 122 -13.82 13.75 0.99
N HIS A 123 -13.30 12.58 0.64
CA HIS A 123 -13.44 11.37 1.44
C HIS A 123 -12.39 11.26 2.56
N ILE A 124 -11.19 11.84 2.34
CA ILE A 124 -10.11 11.89 3.33
C ILE A 124 -10.55 12.64 4.59
N ALA A 125 -11.31 13.73 4.42
CA ALA A 125 -11.81 14.53 5.54
C ALA A 125 -12.74 13.73 6.48
N LEU A 126 -13.43 12.73 5.95
CA LEU A 126 -14.41 11.90 6.67
C LEU A 126 -13.82 10.61 7.23
N CYS A 127 -12.89 9.98 6.51
CA CYS A 127 -12.32 8.68 6.88
C CYS A 127 -10.78 8.76 6.93
N PRO A 128 -10.15 8.47 8.08
CA PRO A 128 -8.70 8.57 8.25
C PRO A 128 -7.91 7.54 7.45
N ASP A 129 -8.59 6.49 6.96
CA ASP A 129 -7.95 5.40 6.22
C ASP A 129 -7.91 5.64 4.71
N VAL A 130 -8.48 6.75 4.21
CA VAL A 130 -8.55 7.01 2.77
C VAL A 130 -7.17 7.39 2.22
N LEU A 131 -6.77 6.67 1.16
CA LEU A 131 -5.74 7.04 0.21
C LEU A 131 -6.44 7.36 -1.10
N ALA A 132 -6.48 8.62 -1.48
CA ALA A 132 -7.16 9.09 -2.67
C ALA A 132 -6.19 9.34 -3.82
N VAL A 133 -6.60 9.02 -5.05
CA VAL A 133 -5.91 9.37 -6.28
C VAL A 133 -6.81 10.21 -7.16
N GLY A 134 -6.30 11.35 -7.65
CA GLY A 134 -7.02 12.24 -8.55
C GLY A 134 -7.00 11.75 -10.01
N ARG A 135 -7.78 12.40 -10.85
CA ARG A 135 -7.80 12.15 -12.28
C ARG A 135 -6.70 12.93 -12.98
N ARG A 136 -5.67 12.24 -13.47
CA ARG A 136 -4.60 12.82 -14.28
C ARG A 136 -4.98 12.81 -15.75
N ARG A 137 -5.21 14.00 -16.32
CA ARG A 137 -5.40 14.22 -17.75
C ARG A 137 -4.10 14.69 -18.40
N HIS A 138 -4.01 14.59 -19.69
CA HIS A 138 -2.80 14.90 -20.43
C HIS A 138 -3.07 15.98 -21.48
N ALA A 139 -2.14 16.94 -21.62
CA ALA A 139 -2.17 17.98 -22.63
C ALA A 139 -0.74 18.44 -22.95
N SER A 140 -0.54 19.08 -24.09
CA SER A 140 0.75 19.75 -24.36
C SER A 140 0.69 21.19 -23.86
N PHE A 141 1.63 21.58 -23.02
CA PHE A 141 1.76 22.99 -22.56
C PHE A 141 2.66 23.82 -23.47
N ALA A 142 3.22 23.24 -24.54
CA ALA A 142 4.04 23.94 -25.51
C ALA A 142 3.26 25.13 -26.13
N GLY A 143 3.84 26.32 -26.07
CA GLY A 143 3.23 27.55 -26.56
C GLY A 143 2.04 28.09 -25.77
N LEU A 144 1.62 27.39 -24.70
CA LEU A 144 0.52 27.85 -23.85
C LEU A 144 1.03 28.86 -22.80
N ALA A 145 0.48 30.07 -22.79
CA ALA A 145 0.83 31.07 -21.77
C ALA A 145 0.55 30.53 -20.37
N HIS A 146 1.40 30.87 -19.38
CA HIS A 146 1.39 30.28 -18.03
C HIS A 146 0.12 30.57 -17.22
N ASP A 147 -0.64 31.60 -17.59
CA ASP A 147 -1.93 31.99 -16.98
C ASP A 147 -3.14 31.31 -17.64
N ARG A 148 -2.95 30.68 -18.79
CA ARG A 148 -4.02 29.96 -19.51
C ARG A 148 -4.19 28.55 -18.94
N HIS A 149 -5.47 28.13 -18.87
CA HIS A 149 -5.81 26.80 -18.39
C HIS A 149 -5.36 25.72 -19.39
N PRO A 150 -4.75 24.61 -18.91
CA PRO A 150 -4.28 23.51 -19.79
C PRO A 150 -5.34 22.90 -20.71
N ALA A 151 -6.61 22.87 -20.30
CA ALA A 151 -7.72 22.42 -21.15
C ALA A 151 -7.94 23.29 -22.42
N ALA A 152 -7.32 24.48 -22.49
CA ALA A 152 -7.32 25.31 -23.69
C ALA A 152 -6.32 24.83 -24.76
N SER A 153 -5.43 23.89 -24.43
CA SER A 153 -4.50 23.28 -25.37
C SER A 153 -5.05 21.97 -25.94
N ALA A 154 -4.32 21.37 -26.89
CA ALA A 154 -4.69 20.06 -27.42
C ALA A 154 -4.62 18.99 -26.33
N ALA A 155 -5.75 18.40 -25.99
CA ALA A 155 -5.80 17.26 -25.07
C ALA A 155 -5.12 16.03 -25.70
N LEU A 156 -4.29 15.36 -24.92
CA LEU A 156 -3.69 14.08 -25.27
C LEU A 156 -4.51 12.93 -24.69
N ALA A 157 -4.32 11.74 -25.22
CA ALA A 157 -5.04 10.55 -24.75
C ALA A 157 -4.67 10.21 -23.31
N GLU A 158 -5.66 9.94 -22.48
CA GLU A 158 -5.44 9.34 -21.15
C GLU A 158 -4.99 7.88 -21.33
N PRO A 159 -4.11 7.35 -20.44
CA PRO A 159 -3.71 5.95 -20.49
C PRO A 159 -4.93 5.02 -20.43
N ALA A 160 -5.14 4.22 -21.48
CA ALA A 160 -6.33 3.36 -21.58
C ALA A 160 -6.40 2.36 -20.41
N TRP A 161 -5.26 1.76 -20.05
CA TRP A 161 -5.17 0.79 -18.94
C TRP A 161 -5.69 1.37 -17.61
N LEU A 162 -5.38 2.64 -17.33
CA LEU A 162 -5.77 3.30 -16.07
C LEU A 162 -7.24 3.72 -16.09
N ARG A 163 -7.68 4.33 -17.21
CA ARG A 163 -9.09 4.69 -17.44
C ARG A 163 -10.01 3.47 -17.31
N ASP A 164 -9.63 2.36 -17.97
CA ASP A 164 -10.43 1.13 -18.00
C ASP A 164 -10.44 0.44 -16.62
N ALA A 165 -9.33 0.50 -15.88
CA ALA A 165 -9.26 0.01 -14.50
C ALA A 165 -10.18 0.79 -13.54
N TYR A 166 -10.21 2.13 -13.63
CA TYR A 166 -11.13 2.94 -12.81
C TYR A 166 -12.59 2.70 -13.19
N ALA A 167 -12.88 2.50 -14.47
CA ALA A 167 -14.24 2.17 -14.91
C ALA A 167 -14.67 0.78 -14.39
N ALA A 168 -13.82 -0.23 -14.55
CA ALA A 168 -14.12 -1.60 -14.13
C ALA A 168 -14.23 -1.75 -12.59
N SER A 169 -13.50 -0.95 -11.82
CA SER A 169 -13.55 -0.97 -10.35
C SER A 169 -14.52 0.05 -9.75
N GLU A 170 -15.32 0.75 -10.55
CA GLU A 170 -16.19 1.85 -10.10
C GLU A 170 -15.43 2.89 -9.26
N ASN A 171 -14.35 3.44 -9.83
CA ASN A 171 -13.45 4.36 -9.15
C ASN A 171 -12.82 3.77 -7.87
N LEU A 172 -12.37 2.54 -7.94
CA LEU A 172 -11.78 1.75 -6.86
C LEU A 172 -12.77 1.34 -5.76
N LEU A 173 -14.09 1.48 -5.93
CA LEU A 173 -15.05 0.93 -4.97
C LEU A 173 -14.85 -0.58 -4.78
N HIS A 174 -14.58 -1.28 -5.87
CA HIS A 174 -14.28 -2.71 -5.90
C HIS A 174 -12.75 -2.98 -5.94
N ALA A 175 -11.98 -2.18 -5.19
CA ALA A 175 -10.55 -2.40 -5.07
C ALA A 175 -10.22 -3.76 -4.43
N ASP A 176 -9.17 -4.38 -4.93
CA ASP A 176 -8.59 -5.64 -4.47
C ASP A 176 -7.10 -5.51 -4.14
N GLY A 177 -6.43 -6.63 -3.78
CA GLY A 177 -5.01 -6.66 -3.46
C GLY A 177 -4.07 -6.27 -4.61
N ARG A 178 -4.57 -6.06 -5.83
CA ARG A 178 -3.82 -5.63 -7.02
C ARG A 178 -4.07 -4.17 -7.40
N SER A 179 -5.07 -3.54 -6.77
CA SER A 179 -5.51 -2.18 -7.12
C SER A 179 -4.51 -1.08 -6.74
N PHE A 180 -3.48 -1.39 -5.94
CA PHE A 180 -2.36 -0.48 -5.66
C PHE A 180 -1.68 0.04 -6.94
N ARG A 181 -1.71 -0.70 -8.05
CA ARG A 181 -1.13 -0.31 -9.34
C ARG A 181 -1.86 0.86 -10.02
N PHE A 182 -3.06 1.15 -9.57
CA PHE A 182 -3.87 2.26 -10.09
C PHE A 182 -3.68 3.56 -9.31
N VAL A 183 -2.79 3.57 -8.33
CA VAL A 183 -2.44 4.76 -7.56
C VAL A 183 -1.22 5.42 -8.19
N ILE A 184 -1.35 6.72 -8.49
CA ILE A 184 -0.32 7.52 -9.18
C ILE A 184 0.19 8.58 -8.22
N GLY A 185 1.49 8.62 -7.97
CA GLY A 185 2.14 9.54 -7.02
C GLY A 185 1.95 11.02 -7.36
N ALA A 186 1.84 11.35 -8.64
CA ALA A 186 1.66 12.71 -9.14
C ALA A 186 0.29 13.37 -8.81
N VAL A 187 -0.69 12.62 -8.31
CA VAL A 187 -2.06 13.08 -7.99
C VAL A 187 -2.62 12.38 -6.76
N LEU A 188 -1.79 12.18 -5.75
CA LEU A 188 -2.06 11.39 -4.55
C LEU A 188 -2.43 12.28 -3.37
N ALA A 189 -3.30 11.79 -2.47
CA ALA A 189 -3.58 12.45 -1.20
C ALA A 189 -3.96 11.46 -0.09
N CYS A 190 -3.61 11.80 1.15
CA CYS A 190 -4.04 11.06 2.33
C CYS A 190 -3.92 11.95 3.59
N ARG A 191 -4.48 11.49 4.72
CA ARG A 191 -4.17 12.15 6.00
C ARG A 191 -2.67 12.01 6.32
N ARG A 192 -2.10 13.07 6.92
CA ARG A 192 -0.71 13.09 7.35
C ARG A 192 -0.38 11.93 8.30
N ASP A 193 -1.30 11.60 9.21
CA ASP A 193 -1.11 10.49 10.15
C ASP A 193 -1.05 9.14 9.44
N LEU A 194 -1.89 8.90 8.42
CA LEU A 194 -1.79 7.70 7.59
C LEU A 194 -0.43 7.63 6.90
N PHE A 195 0.04 8.74 6.31
CA PHE A 195 1.33 8.79 5.65
C PHE A 195 2.50 8.45 6.61
N HIS A 196 2.46 8.97 7.84
CA HIS A 196 3.46 8.66 8.86
C HIS A 196 3.38 7.20 9.33
N ASP A 197 2.19 6.65 9.53
CA ASP A 197 2.00 5.24 9.89
C ASP A 197 2.56 4.27 8.82
N LEU A 198 2.51 4.70 7.56
CA LEU A 198 3.12 3.98 6.44
C LEU A 198 4.64 4.16 6.38
N ALA A 199 5.23 5.01 7.20
CA ALA A 199 6.62 5.46 7.13
C ALA A 199 6.97 6.18 5.82
N GLY A 200 6.00 6.83 5.17
CA GLY A 200 6.17 7.55 3.91
C GLY A 200 6.51 6.67 2.72
N PHE A 201 7.13 7.26 1.70
CA PHE A 201 7.69 6.54 0.57
C PHE A 201 8.94 5.75 0.98
N ASP A 202 9.17 4.61 0.36
CA ASP A 202 10.39 3.83 0.59
C ASP A 202 11.56 4.48 -0.16
N GLU A 203 12.48 5.12 0.57
CA GLU A 203 13.61 5.87 0.00
C GLU A 203 14.66 4.96 -0.69
N ARG A 204 14.54 3.63 -0.58
CA ARG A 204 15.35 2.67 -1.34
C ARG A 204 15.01 2.66 -2.83
N PHE A 205 13.83 3.19 -3.22
CA PHE A 205 13.49 3.40 -4.63
C PHE A 205 14.26 4.61 -5.17
N VAL A 206 15.34 4.33 -5.88
CA VAL A 206 16.14 5.28 -6.64
C VAL A 206 16.00 4.96 -8.13
N GLY A 207 15.81 5.97 -8.97
CA GLY A 207 15.41 5.82 -10.36
C GLY A 207 13.91 5.96 -10.55
N TYR A 208 13.47 5.96 -11.80
CA TYR A 208 12.09 6.27 -12.15
C TYR A 208 11.13 5.14 -11.76
N GLY A 209 10.13 5.47 -10.94
CA GLY A 209 8.91 4.71 -10.72
C GLY A 209 8.98 3.59 -9.66
N GLY A 210 7.82 3.08 -9.29
CA GLY A 210 7.62 2.00 -8.33
C GLY A 210 7.42 2.45 -6.89
N GLU A 211 7.86 3.64 -6.51
CA GLU A 211 7.71 4.20 -5.16
C GLU A 211 6.24 4.45 -4.78
N ASP A 212 5.43 4.84 -5.76
CA ASP A 212 3.99 5.05 -5.57
C ASP A 212 3.21 3.74 -5.45
N TRP A 213 3.54 2.73 -6.26
CA TRP A 213 2.97 1.39 -6.13
C TRP A 213 3.35 0.72 -4.81
N ASP A 214 4.58 0.88 -4.37
CA ASP A 214 5.03 0.40 -3.07
C ASP A 214 4.26 1.08 -1.91
N LEU A 215 4.14 2.40 -1.94
CA LEU A 215 3.37 3.14 -0.94
C LEU A 215 1.91 2.68 -0.91
N ALA A 216 1.27 2.57 -2.09
CA ALA A 216 -0.12 2.15 -2.21
C ALA A 216 -0.33 0.70 -1.76
N TYR A 217 0.60 -0.20 -2.05
CA TYR A 217 0.58 -1.58 -1.58
C TYR A 217 0.66 -1.66 -0.05
N ARG A 218 1.60 -0.92 0.56
CA ARG A 218 1.72 -0.84 2.03
C ARG A 218 0.48 -0.19 2.65
N ALA A 219 -0.11 0.82 1.99
CA ALA A 219 -1.36 1.43 2.43
C ALA A 219 -2.50 0.41 2.39
N TRP A 220 -2.64 -0.36 1.31
CA TRP A 220 -3.62 -1.43 1.23
C TRP A 220 -3.48 -2.42 2.39
N ASN A 221 -2.28 -2.93 2.64
CA ASN A 221 -1.99 -3.84 3.74
C ASN A 221 -2.15 -3.21 5.14
N ALA A 222 -2.00 -1.88 5.25
CA ALA A 222 -2.32 -1.16 6.49
C ALA A 222 -3.83 -0.92 6.67
N GLY A 223 -4.67 -1.43 5.76
CA GLY A 223 -6.12 -1.30 5.81
C GLY A 223 -6.65 -0.04 5.16
N ALA A 224 -5.89 0.65 4.32
CA ALA A 224 -6.38 1.85 3.64
C ALA A 224 -7.61 1.58 2.76
N VAL A 225 -8.41 2.61 2.57
CA VAL A 225 -9.54 2.69 1.64
C VAL A 225 -9.05 3.43 0.41
N LEU A 226 -8.95 2.73 -0.72
CA LEU A 226 -8.51 3.33 -1.98
C LEU A 226 -9.68 3.99 -2.69
N VAL A 227 -9.51 5.24 -3.12
CA VAL A 227 -10.55 6.02 -3.81
C VAL A 227 -9.96 6.71 -5.03
N HIS A 228 -10.61 6.59 -6.19
CA HIS A 228 -10.32 7.44 -7.33
C HIS A 228 -11.31 8.62 -7.35
N GLU A 229 -10.81 9.81 -7.06
CA GLU A 229 -11.58 11.06 -7.08
C GLU A 229 -11.63 11.63 -8.50
N ARG A 230 -12.57 11.12 -9.30
CA ARG A 230 -12.70 11.52 -10.72
C ARG A 230 -12.94 13.01 -10.95
N ALA A 231 -13.48 13.72 -9.95
CA ALA A 231 -13.71 15.16 -10.01
C ALA A 231 -12.45 15.98 -9.65
N ALA A 232 -11.48 15.38 -8.99
CA ALA A 232 -10.18 16.00 -8.70
C ALA A 232 -9.28 15.91 -9.94
N VAL A 233 -9.44 16.83 -10.88
CA VAL A 233 -8.75 16.83 -12.19
C VAL A 233 -7.46 17.63 -12.10
N ALA A 234 -6.35 17.02 -12.54
CA ALA A 234 -5.08 17.70 -12.80
C ALA A 234 -4.55 17.34 -14.19
N TRP A 235 -3.84 18.28 -14.84
CA TRP A 235 -3.35 18.17 -16.20
C TRP A 235 -1.83 18.02 -16.21
N HIS A 236 -1.36 16.90 -16.72
CA HIS A 236 0.05 16.61 -16.91
C HIS A 236 0.54 17.13 -18.27
N ASP A 237 1.73 17.72 -18.29
CA ASP A 237 2.38 18.19 -19.53
C ASP A 237 3.00 17.02 -20.29
N GLY A 238 2.53 16.82 -21.51
CA GLY A 238 2.98 15.76 -22.40
C GLY A 238 2.26 14.41 -22.21
N PRO A 239 2.67 13.39 -22.98
CA PRO A 239 2.08 12.07 -22.95
C PRO A 239 2.45 11.30 -21.67
N ASP A 240 1.73 10.20 -21.40
CA ASP A 240 2.10 9.27 -20.34
C ASP A 240 3.46 8.59 -20.62
N TRP A 241 4.06 7.99 -19.59
CA TRP A 241 5.38 7.33 -19.68
C TRP A 241 5.47 6.33 -20.84
N ALA A 242 4.45 5.48 -21.01
CA ALA A 242 4.40 4.50 -22.10
C ALA A 242 4.50 5.14 -23.50
N GLY A 243 4.12 6.41 -23.63
CA GLY A 243 4.23 7.19 -24.87
C GLY A 243 5.59 7.87 -25.06
N ARG A 244 6.48 7.81 -24.07
CA ARG A 244 7.82 8.46 -24.10
C ARG A 244 8.96 7.55 -24.55
N GLY A 245 8.69 6.26 -24.85
CA GLY A 245 9.73 5.30 -25.27
C GLY A 245 10.69 4.94 -24.15
N GLY A 246 10.16 4.61 -22.95
CA GLY A 246 10.98 4.24 -21.78
C GLY A 246 11.94 3.10 -22.09
N GLU A 247 13.17 3.21 -21.58
CA GLU A 247 14.20 2.19 -21.74
C GLU A 247 13.75 0.90 -21.02
N ALA A 248 13.77 -0.23 -21.73
CA ALA A 248 13.37 -1.54 -21.20
C ALA A 248 14.14 -1.89 -19.91
N GLU A 249 15.41 -1.53 -19.86
CA GLU A 249 16.28 -1.75 -18.69
C GLU A 249 15.77 -1.04 -17.42
N VAL A 250 15.24 0.18 -17.53
CA VAL A 250 14.66 0.92 -16.40
C VAL A 250 13.44 0.19 -15.88
N MET A 251 12.58 -0.32 -16.78
CA MET A 251 11.39 -1.08 -16.41
C MET A 251 11.75 -2.43 -15.77
N ASP A 252 12.80 -3.10 -16.24
CA ASP A 252 13.26 -4.38 -15.68
C ASP A 252 13.79 -4.18 -14.26
N HIS A 253 14.60 -3.14 -14.01
CA HIS A 253 15.09 -2.80 -12.68
C HIS A 253 13.95 -2.47 -11.71
N GLN A 254 12.97 -1.69 -12.15
CA GLN A 254 11.78 -1.36 -11.39
C GLN A 254 10.97 -2.61 -11.04
N SER A 255 10.71 -3.47 -12.04
CA SER A 255 9.96 -4.71 -11.86
C SER A 255 10.64 -5.66 -10.87
N ALA A 256 11.96 -5.82 -10.98
CA ALA A 256 12.73 -6.64 -10.05
C ALA A 256 12.67 -6.13 -8.60
N ARG A 257 12.74 -4.80 -8.41
CA ARG A 257 12.59 -4.18 -7.08
C ARG A 257 11.19 -4.40 -6.50
N LEU A 258 10.16 -4.15 -7.29
CA LEU A 258 8.78 -4.37 -6.85
C LEU A 258 8.56 -5.83 -6.49
N ALA A 259 9.04 -6.77 -7.31
CA ALA A 259 8.94 -8.21 -7.02
C ALA A 259 9.63 -8.61 -5.70
N ALA A 260 10.73 -7.96 -5.32
CA ALA A 260 11.42 -8.24 -4.06
C ALA A 260 10.62 -7.80 -2.82
N VAL A 261 9.82 -6.73 -2.92
CA VAL A 261 9.14 -6.11 -1.77
C VAL A 261 7.61 -6.28 -1.78
N ILE A 262 7.02 -6.61 -2.92
CA ILE A 262 5.57 -6.86 -3.08
C ILE A 262 5.36 -8.35 -3.38
N PRO A 263 4.97 -9.17 -2.39
CA PRO A 263 4.77 -10.62 -2.57
C PRO A 263 3.46 -10.98 -3.27
N GLU A 264 2.67 -10.00 -3.72
CA GLU A 264 1.44 -10.27 -4.46
C GLU A 264 1.77 -11.08 -5.73
N PRO A 265 1.11 -12.23 -5.99
CA PRO A 265 1.53 -13.19 -7.03
C PRO A 265 1.62 -12.62 -8.44
N SER A 266 0.75 -11.66 -8.81
CA SER A 266 0.81 -11.06 -10.15
C SER A 266 1.94 -10.03 -10.32
N THR A 267 2.61 -9.64 -9.21
CA THR A 267 3.79 -8.78 -9.22
C THR A 267 5.08 -9.59 -9.22
N ARG A 268 5.13 -10.64 -8.39
CA ARG A 268 6.34 -11.46 -8.19
C ARG A 268 6.38 -12.70 -9.10
N GLY A 269 5.23 -13.32 -9.36
CA GLY A 269 5.12 -14.56 -10.12
C GLY A 269 5.47 -15.81 -9.32
N ALA A 270 6.64 -15.87 -8.71
CA ALA A 270 7.12 -17.02 -7.95
C ALA A 270 7.83 -16.60 -6.64
N PRO A 271 7.94 -17.48 -5.62
CA PRO A 271 8.71 -17.21 -4.42
C PRO A 271 10.15 -16.81 -4.75
N MET A 272 10.64 -15.76 -4.08
CA MET A 272 11.99 -15.23 -4.30
C MET A 272 12.80 -15.35 -3.00
N PRO A 273 13.87 -16.15 -2.95
CA PRO A 273 14.71 -16.28 -1.76
C PRO A 273 15.24 -14.92 -1.28
N GLY A 274 15.16 -14.67 0.01
CA GLY A 274 15.62 -13.41 0.63
C GLY A 274 14.66 -12.23 0.50
N ALA A 275 13.59 -12.34 -0.30
CA ALA A 275 12.53 -11.32 -0.38
C ALA A 275 11.54 -11.42 0.80
N ILE A 276 10.60 -10.47 0.85
CA ILE A 276 9.51 -10.50 1.83
C ILE A 276 8.60 -11.71 1.51
N PRO A 277 8.37 -12.65 2.44
CA PRO A 277 7.43 -13.75 2.21
C PRO A 277 5.99 -13.24 2.06
N ASP A 278 5.18 -13.94 1.26
CA ASP A 278 3.76 -13.64 1.13
C ASP A 278 2.98 -13.92 2.42
N VAL A 279 3.32 -15.03 3.08
CA VAL A 279 2.69 -15.45 4.33
C VAL A 279 3.73 -15.58 5.44
N LEU A 280 3.46 -14.94 6.58
CA LEU A 280 4.24 -15.10 7.79
C LEU A 280 3.54 -16.10 8.71
N VAL A 281 4.22 -17.18 9.05
CA VAL A 281 3.68 -18.23 9.91
C VAL A 281 4.41 -18.24 11.25
N ASP A 282 3.64 -18.05 12.33
CA ASP A 282 4.10 -18.21 13.70
C ASP A 282 3.67 -19.57 14.24
N VAL A 283 4.65 -20.42 14.55
CA VAL A 283 4.42 -21.74 15.16
C VAL A 283 4.49 -21.58 16.66
N HIS A 284 3.37 -21.80 17.34
CA HIS A 284 3.27 -21.79 18.80
C HIS A 284 3.52 -23.19 19.33
N ALA A 285 4.78 -23.46 19.67
CA ALA A 285 5.23 -24.76 20.15
C ALA A 285 4.80 -25.00 21.60
N ALA A 286 3.54 -25.31 21.81
CA ALA A 286 2.99 -25.59 23.15
C ALA A 286 2.94 -27.09 23.50
N GLY A 287 3.72 -27.95 22.80
CA GLY A 287 3.64 -29.39 22.92
C GLY A 287 5.01 -30.08 23.01
N PRO A 288 5.03 -31.42 23.07
CA PRO A 288 6.25 -32.20 23.02
C PRO A 288 7.07 -31.91 21.74
N PHE A 289 8.39 -32.08 21.81
CA PHE A 289 9.31 -31.88 20.67
C PHE A 289 8.80 -32.47 19.35
N GLY A 290 8.35 -33.75 19.38
CA GLY A 290 7.82 -34.42 18.18
C GLY A 290 6.57 -33.75 17.58
N HIS A 291 5.76 -33.09 18.39
CA HIS A 291 4.59 -32.35 17.89
C HIS A 291 5.03 -31.12 17.10
N THR A 292 5.98 -30.35 17.61
CA THR A 292 6.52 -29.18 16.92
C THR A 292 7.23 -29.56 15.62
N VAL A 293 8.01 -30.65 15.63
CA VAL A 293 8.61 -31.21 14.40
C VAL A 293 7.56 -31.51 13.34
N ARG A 294 6.47 -32.23 13.69
CA ARG A 294 5.39 -32.53 12.74
C ARG A 294 4.71 -31.25 12.24
N THR A 295 4.52 -30.27 13.11
CA THR A 295 3.93 -28.98 12.71
C THR A 295 4.83 -28.24 11.70
N VAL A 296 6.14 -28.14 11.94
CA VAL A 296 7.09 -27.55 10.99
C VAL A 296 7.08 -28.32 9.67
N HIS A 297 7.14 -29.65 9.69
CA HIS A 297 7.10 -30.44 8.48
C HIS A 297 5.80 -30.29 7.70
N SER A 298 4.67 -30.13 8.38
CA SER A 298 3.40 -29.84 7.70
C SER A 298 3.41 -28.51 6.96
N LEU A 299 4.14 -27.53 7.46
CA LEU A 299 4.33 -26.22 6.81
C LEU A 299 5.28 -26.31 5.62
N LEU A 300 6.36 -27.08 5.71
CA LEU A 300 7.29 -27.32 4.60
C LEU A 300 6.62 -28.09 3.41
N ARG A 301 5.51 -28.77 3.68
CA ARG A 301 4.73 -29.52 2.68
C ARG A 301 3.53 -28.75 2.14
N GLN A 302 3.32 -27.48 2.54
CA GLN A 302 2.22 -26.65 2.02
C GLN A 302 2.34 -26.46 0.51
N THR A 303 1.20 -26.40 -0.19
CA THR A 303 1.12 -26.05 -1.62
C THR A 303 1.46 -24.61 -1.88
N HIS A 304 1.10 -23.69 -0.96
CA HIS A 304 1.58 -22.32 -0.97
C HIS A 304 3.06 -22.30 -0.56
N ARG A 305 3.93 -21.86 -1.46
CA ARG A 305 5.39 -21.96 -1.27
C ARG A 305 6.06 -20.72 -0.73
N ASP A 306 5.43 -19.55 -0.83
CA ASP A 306 5.99 -18.26 -0.38
C ASP A 306 5.70 -18.01 1.12
N LEU A 307 6.32 -18.85 1.95
CA LEU A 307 6.15 -18.87 3.40
C LEU A 307 7.43 -18.45 4.12
N GLY A 308 7.30 -17.56 5.11
CA GLY A 308 8.26 -17.42 6.19
C GLY A 308 7.76 -18.18 7.42
N ILE A 309 8.59 -18.99 8.06
CA ILE A 309 8.21 -19.78 9.22
C ILE A 309 9.03 -19.31 10.43
N ARG A 310 8.35 -19.01 11.54
CA ARG A 310 8.97 -18.63 12.80
C ARG A 310 8.51 -19.53 13.96
N LEU A 311 9.43 -19.95 14.81
CA LEU A 311 9.11 -20.55 16.08
C LEU A 311 9.02 -19.47 17.16
N SER A 312 7.85 -19.34 17.79
CA SER A 312 7.61 -18.33 18.84
C SER A 312 8.31 -18.64 20.17
N ALA A 313 8.58 -19.93 20.43
CA ALA A 313 9.38 -20.41 21.57
C ALA A 313 10.44 -21.39 21.05
N PRO A 314 11.69 -20.95 20.89
CA PRO A 314 12.72 -21.79 20.29
C PRO A 314 13.16 -22.91 21.24
N ASP A 315 13.07 -24.16 20.77
CA ASP A 315 13.82 -25.30 21.29
C ASP A 315 15.16 -25.36 20.53
N GLU A 316 16.29 -25.39 21.25
CA GLU A 316 17.64 -25.35 20.65
C GLU A 316 17.84 -26.44 19.60
N ARG A 317 17.32 -27.65 19.86
CA ARG A 317 17.40 -28.79 18.94
C ARG A 317 16.65 -28.52 17.62
N LEU A 318 15.51 -27.82 17.70
CA LEU A 318 14.75 -27.43 16.50
C LEU A 318 15.48 -26.33 15.73
N ARG A 319 16.09 -25.40 16.45
CA ARG A 319 16.86 -24.32 15.88
C ARG A 319 18.05 -24.83 15.07
N GLU A 320 18.83 -25.78 15.64
CA GLU A 320 19.94 -26.42 14.93
C GLU A 320 19.48 -27.22 13.70
N THR A 321 18.42 -28.04 13.86
CA THR A 321 17.94 -28.94 12.82
C THR A 321 17.30 -28.17 11.63
N TYR A 322 16.63 -27.05 11.89
CA TYR A 322 15.84 -26.34 10.88
C TYR A 322 16.34 -24.91 10.58
N ALA A 323 17.58 -24.58 10.94
CA ALA A 323 18.15 -23.23 10.81
C ALA A 323 18.03 -22.62 9.40
N ALA A 324 18.02 -23.46 8.36
CA ALA A 324 17.90 -23.02 6.97
C ALA A 324 16.47 -22.61 6.56
N VAL A 325 15.44 -23.05 7.29
CA VAL A 325 14.04 -22.89 6.88
C VAL A 325 13.14 -22.26 7.93
N VAL A 326 13.60 -22.20 9.19
CA VAL A 326 12.83 -21.66 10.32
C VAL A 326 13.67 -20.62 11.04
N ARG A 327 13.05 -19.47 11.31
CA ARG A 327 13.64 -18.40 12.11
C ARG A 327 13.11 -18.41 13.53
N THR A 328 13.83 -17.74 14.45
CA THR A 328 13.43 -17.53 15.84
C THR A 328 13.23 -16.05 16.18
N GLU A 329 13.90 -15.16 15.42
CA GLU A 329 13.81 -13.73 15.61
C GLU A 329 12.42 -13.22 15.21
N PRO A 330 11.93 -12.16 15.88
CA PRO A 330 10.69 -11.51 15.52
C PRO A 330 10.68 -11.06 14.04
N TRP A 331 9.50 -10.99 13.46
CA TRP A 331 9.32 -10.41 12.14
C TRP A 331 9.70 -8.94 12.15
N SER A 332 10.43 -8.49 11.14
CA SER A 332 10.75 -7.07 10.98
C SER A 332 9.47 -6.26 10.67
N GLY A 333 9.51 -4.97 10.99
CA GLY A 333 8.41 -4.07 10.65
C GLY A 333 8.09 -4.06 9.15
N ASP A 334 9.11 -4.25 8.30
CA ASP A 334 8.95 -4.30 6.84
C ASP A 334 8.21 -5.58 6.42
N GLN A 335 8.57 -6.74 6.97
CA GLN A 335 7.85 -8.00 6.75
C GLN A 335 6.40 -7.91 7.21
N LEU A 336 6.16 -7.35 8.40
CA LEU A 336 4.80 -7.18 8.96
C LEU A 336 3.91 -6.23 8.14
N ARG A 337 4.49 -5.24 7.45
CA ARG A 337 3.73 -4.32 6.58
C ARG A 337 3.45 -4.88 5.20
N ARG A 338 4.28 -5.81 4.72
CA ARG A 338 4.27 -6.23 3.31
C ARG A 338 3.71 -7.63 3.07
N ALA A 339 3.86 -8.57 3.99
CA ALA A 339 3.22 -9.88 3.89
C ALA A 339 1.70 -9.73 3.87
N ARG A 340 1.00 -10.45 2.99
CA ARG A 340 -0.46 -10.34 2.84
C ARG A 340 -1.24 -11.04 3.95
N VAL A 341 -0.69 -12.14 4.45
CA VAL A 341 -1.36 -12.99 5.45
C VAL A 341 -0.39 -13.35 6.58
N ARG A 342 -0.92 -13.39 7.81
CA ARG A 342 -0.23 -13.91 8.98
C ARG A 342 -0.98 -15.12 9.49
N VAL A 343 -0.27 -16.18 9.87
CA VAL A 343 -0.88 -17.41 10.32
C VAL A 343 -0.30 -17.83 11.66
N ASP A 344 -1.16 -17.98 12.66
CA ASP A 344 -0.81 -18.61 13.93
C ASP A 344 -1.15 -20.09 13.85
N VAL A 345 -0.16 -20.97 14.08
CA VAL A 345 -0.32 -22.42 13.95
C VAL A 345 -0.01 -23.11 15.26
N HIS A 346 -0.92 -23.96 15.71
CA HIS A 346 -0.79 -24.74 16.94
C HIS A 346 -0.68 -26.24 16.68
N GLU A 347 -1.14 -26.71 15.53
CA GLU A 347 -1.26 -28.12 15.15
C GLU A 347 -0.80 -28.32 13.69
N PRO A 348 -0.35 -29.52 13.31
CA PRO A 348 -0.03 -29.83 11.91
C PRO A 348 -1.20 -29.54 10.97
N LEU A 349 -0.89 -28.88 9.85
CA LEU A 349 -1.87 -28.49 8.84
C LEU A 349 -1.87 -29.42 7.63
N PRO A 350 -3.02 -29.71 7.01
CA PRO A 350 -3.08 -30.33 5.68
C PRO A 350 -2.36 -29.50 4.62
N ALA A 351 -1.83 -30.13 3.58
CA ALA A 351 -0.93 -29.51 2.61
C ALA A 351 -1.51 -28.28 1.87
N ALA A 352 -2.81 -28.19 1.66
CA ALA A 352 -3.46 -27.04 0.98
C ALA A 352 -4.07 -26.01 1.97
N ALA A 353 -3.81 -26.15 3.27
CA ALA A 353 -4.51 -25.33 4.26
C ALA A 353 -4.18 -23.83 4.15
N VAL A 354 -2.90 -23.52 3.99
CA VAL A 354 -2.45 -22.12 3.86
C VAL A 354 -2.93 -21.51 2.55
N GLU A 355 -2.78 -22.20 1.43
CA GLU A 355 -3.24 -21.74 0.12
C GLU A 355 -4.74 -21.41 0.12
N ARG A 356 -5.57 -22.32 0.66
CA ARG A 356 -7.02 -22.13 0.76
C ARG A 356 -7.38 -20.94 1.65
N ALA A 357 -6.63 -20.73 2.76
CA ALA A 357 -6.85 -19.57 3.64
C ALA A 357 -6.47 -18.26 2.94
N VAL A 358 -5.32 -18.22 2.24
CA VAL A 358 -4.87 -17.07 1.45
C VAL A 358 -5.88 -16.71 0.37
N THR A 359 -6.36 -17.71 -0.39
CA THR A 359 -7.39 -17.53 -1.41
C THR A 359 -8.68 -16.96 -0.83
N MET A 360 -9.16 -17.52 0.29
CA MET A 360 -10.38 -17.04 0.96
C MET A 360 -10.24 -15.59 1.44
N ILE A 361 -9.09 -15.22 2.00
CA ILE A 361 -8.80 -13.83 2.41
C ILE A 361 -8.78 -12.91 1.19
N ALA A 362 -8.10 -13.29 0.12
CA ALA A 362 -7.93 -12.46 -1.07
C ALA A 362 -9.23 -12.24 -1.85
N GLU A 363 -10.04 -13.28 -2.03
CA GLU A 363 -11.28 -13.22 -2.82
C GLU A 363 -12.45 -12.58 -2.07
N SER A 364 -12.52 -12.77 -0.75
CA SER A 364 -13.64 -12.29 0.05
C SER A 364 -13.33 -11.04 0.88
N ASP A 365 -12.10 -10.52 0.84
CA ASP A 365 -11.59 -9.44 1.73
C ASP A 365 -12.00 -9.68 3.20
N VAL A 366 -11.84 -10.94 3.65
CA VAL A 366 -12.18 -11.35 5.02
C VAL A 366 -10.97 -11.13 5.94
N GLY A 367 -11.26 -10.69 7.17
CA GLY A 367 -10.19 -10.31 8.11
C GLY A 367 -9.54 -11.48 8.84
N ARG A 368 -10.31 -12.57 9.03
CA ARG A 368 -9.86 -13.73 9.79
C ARG A 368 -10.44 -15.03 9.26
N VAL A 369 -9.62 -16.07 9.17
CA VAL A 369 -10.01 -17.42 8.82
C VAL A 369 -9.56 -18.39 9.91
N ASP A 370 -10.50 -19.03 10.61
CA ASP A 370 -10.22 -20.10 11.56
C ASP A 370 -9.99 -21.41 10.80
N LEU A 371 -8.83 -22.02 10.97
CA LEU A 371 -8.45 -23.30 10.37
C LEU A 371 -8.91 -24.43 11.30
N VAL A 372 -9.89 -25.21 10.87
CA VAL A 372 -10.58 -26.16 11.75
C VAL A 372 -10.63 -27.55 11.13
N ARG A 373 -10.35 -28.59 11.93
CA ARG A 373 -10.53 -29.98 11.56
C ARG A 373 -11.29 -30.74 12.67
N ALA A 374 -12.35 -31.43 12.31
CA ALA A 374 -13.18 -32.17 13.25
C ALA A 374 -13.60 -31.34 14.51
N GLY A 375 -13.94 -30.08 14.31
CA GLY A 375 -14.33 -29.18 15.40
C GLY A 375 -13.16 -28.57 16.19
N ARG A 376 -11.93 -29.04 16.03
CA ARG A 376 -10.72 -28.52 16.69
C ARG A 376 -10.07 -27.44 15.83
N ARG A 377 -9.70 -26.32 16.42
CA ARG A 377 -8.94 -25.24 15.76
C ARG A 377 -7.46 -25.64 15.69
N LEU A 378 -6.92 -25.71 14.48
CA LEU A 378 -5.50 -26.01 14.22
C LEU A 378 -4.66 -24.74 14.16
N GLY A 379 -5.26 -23.63 13.78
CA GLY A 379 -4.60 -22.34 13.65
C GLY A 379 -5.57 -21.26 13.23
N VAL A 380 -5.05 -20.06 12.99
CA VAL A 380 -5.81 -18.88 12.54
C VAL A 380 -5.00 -18.16 11.47
N ALA A 381 -5.63 -17.83 10.35
CA ALA A 381 -5.04 -16.96 9.34
C ALA A 381 -5.69 -15.56 9.42
N TRP A 382 -4.85 -14.54 9.44
CA TRP A 382 -5.25 -13.14 9.57
C TRP A 382 -4.89 -12.38 8.29
N SER A 383 -5.81 -11.59 7.78
CA SER A 383 -5.50 -10.58 6.77
C SER A 383 -4.62 -9.50 7.38
N THR A 384 -3.43 -9.24 6.81
CA THR A 384 -2.58 -8.11 7.24
C THR A 384 -3.31 -6.79 7.10
N ARG A 385 -4.12 -6.63 6.05
CA ARG A 385 -5.01 -5.49 5.81
C ARG A 385 -5.96 -5.25 6.99
N ALA A 386 -6.62 -6.29 7.49
CA ALA A 386 -7.55 -6.18 8.61
C ALA A 386 -6.82 -5.86 9.92
N LEU A 387 -5.69 -6.51 10.19
CA LEU A 387 -4.85 -6.22 11.35
C LEU A 387 -4.31 -4.78 11.31
N GLY A 388 -3.92 -4.30 10.14
CA GLY A 388 -3.45 -2.92 9.94
C GLY A 388 -4.52 -1.91 10.29
N ARG A 389 -5.76 -2.10 9.81
CA ARG A 389 -6.90 -1.25 10.16
C ARG A 389 -7.21 -1.32 11.65
N ALA A 390 -7.25 -2.52 12.23
CA ALA A 390 -7.52 -2.69 13.65
C ALA A 390 -6.52 -1.94 14.53
N ARG A 391 -5.23 -1.99 14.18
CA ARG A 391 -4.17 -1.23 14.88
C ARG A 391 -4.44 0.28 14.83
N ARG A 392 -4.84 0.83 13.69
CA ARG A 392 -5.11 2.27 13.53
C ARG A 392 -6.32 2.73 14.35
N TRP A 393 -7.28 1.84 14.57
CA TRP A 393 -8.50 2.11 15.33
C TRP A 393 -8.47 1.58 16.76
N SER A 394 -7.31 1.12 17.26
CA SER A 394 -7.16 0.49 18.59
C SER A 394 -7.55 1.38 19.77
N ALA A 395 -7.54 2.69 19.59
CA ALA A 395 -8.04 3.62 20.61
C ALA A 395 -9.58 3.59 20.79
N ARG A 396 -10.32 3.00 19.83
CA ARG A 396 -11.79 2.99 19.83
C ARG A 396 -12.40 1.60 19.81
N PHE A 397 -11.67 0.59 19.34
CA PHE A 397 -12.17 -0.77 19.17
C PHE A 397 -11.12 -1.79 19.57
N GLU A 398 -11.57 -2.88 20.19
CA GLU A 398 -10.77 -4.08 20.31
C GLU A 398 -10.53 -4.69 18.93
N THR A 399 -9.36 -5.33 18.75
CA THR A 399 -8.94 -5.86 17.44
C THR A 399 -9.98 -6.81 16.83
N ASP A 400 -10.48 -7.77 17.60
CA ASP A 400 -11.43 -8.76 17.14
C ASP A 400 -12.77 -8.12 16.76
N ASP A 401 -13.27 -7.17 17.56
CA ASP A 401 -14.49 -6.42 17.28
C ASP A 401 -14.42 -5.62 15.98
N LEU A 402 -13.29 -4.94 15.75
CA LEU A 402 -13.11 -4.18 14.53
C LEU A 402 -13.05 -5.10 13.32
N ILE A 403 -12.30 -6.20 13.42
CA ILE A 403 -12.19 -7.17 12.31
C ILE A 403 -13.57 -7.71 11.95
N ASP A 404 -14.38 -8.05 12.93
CA ASP A 404 -15.75 -8.54 12.69
C ASP A 404 -16.62 -7.49 11.98
N ARG A 405 -16.58 -6.25 12.43
CA ARG A 405 -17.38 -5.15 11.85
C ARG A 405 -16.93 -4.75 10.45
N ALA A 406 -15.60 -4.68 10.24
CA ALA A 406 -15.05 -4.10 9.02
C ALA A 406 -14.77 -5.14 7.93
N PHE A 407 -14.44 -6.40 8.28
CA PHE A 407 -14.03 -7.43 7.34
C PHE A 407 -14.78 -8.75 7.50
N GLY A 408 -15.18 -9.09 8.72
CA GLY A 408 -15.82 -10.37 9.04
C GLY A 408 -14.85 -11.52 9.24
N ARG A 409 -15.40 -12.65 9.67
CA ARG A 409 -14.68 -13.92 9.90
C ARG A 409 -15.22 -15.03 9.04
N ARG A 410 -14.36 -16.03 8.75
CA ARG A 410 -14.73 -17.28 8.09
C ARG A 410 -14.11 -18.47 8.83
N ARG A 411 -14.72 -19.62 8.64
CA ARG A 411 -14.18 -20.92 9.08
C ARG A 411 -13.81 -21.73 7.84
N LEU A 412 -12.61 -22.25 7.83
CA LEU A 412 -12.11 -23.17 6.80
C LEU A 412 -12.08 -24.59 7.40
N SER A 413 -12.99 -25.45 6.96
CA SER A 413 -12.96 -26.86 7.31
C SER A 413 -11.89 -27.56 6.51
N LEU A 414 -10.97 -28.23 7.21
CA LEU A 414 -9.83 -28.92 6.66
C LEU A 414 -10.05 -30.41 6.78
N ASP A 415 -10.39 -31.07 5.67
CA ASP A 415 -10.47 -32.52 5.59
C ASP A 415 -9.08 -33.09 5.31
N GLY A 416 -8.81 -34.32 5.75
CA GLY A 416 -7.54 -35.02 5.56
C GLY A 416 -7.33 -36.04 6.66
N ALA A 417 -6.63 -37.12 6.33
CA ALA A 417 -6.23 -38.10 7.33
C ALA A 417 -5.31 -37.45 8.37
N ASP A 418 -5.58 -37.72 9.62
CA ASP A 418 -4.57 -37.50 10.66
C ASP A 418 -3.37 -38.34 10.35
N ASP A 419 -2.20 -37.76 10.38
CA ASP A 419 -0.97 -38.52 10.47
C ASP A 419 -0.97 -39.18 11.86
N ARG A 420 -1.46 -40.43 11.92
CA ARG A 420 -1.67 -41.14 13.18
C ARG A 420 -0.38 -41.66 13.80
N SER A 421 0.77 -41.38 13.18
CA SER A 421 2.06 -41.74 13.75
C SER A 421 2.28 -41.00 15.07
N THR A 422 2.35 -41.72 16.16
CA THR A 422 2.61 -41.15 17.50
C THR A 422 4.10 -40.89 17.74
N THR A 423 4.98 -41.51 16.93
CA THR A 423 6.44 -41.38 17.06
C THR A 423 7.04 -40.69 15.85
N LEU A 424 8.19 -39.99 16.03
CA LEU A 424 8.90 -39.39 14.89
C LEU A 424 9.51 -40.42 13.96
N ALA A 425 9.90 -41.60 14.46
CA ALA A 425 10.38 -42.68 13.64
C ALA A 425 9.31 -43.18 12.66
N GLY A 426 8.07 -43.38 13.12
CA GLY A 426 6.94 -43.71 12.27
C GLY A 426 6.60 -42.58 11.28
N PHE A 427 6.70 -41.33 11.69
CA PHE A 427 6.44 -40.15 10.84
C PHE A 427 7.45 -40.01 9.68
N PHE A 428 8.76 -40.17 9.95
CA PHE A 428 9.80 -40.01 8.92
C PHE A 428 10.11 -41.28 8.14
N ALA A 429 10.14 -42.44 8.78
CA ALA A 429 10.64 -43.65 8.18
C ALA A 429 9.57 -44.74 7.98
N GLY A 430 8.35 -44.51 8.45
CA GLY A 430 7.31 -45.55 8.42
C GLY A 430 7.63 -46.72 9.35
N TRP A 431 8.54 -46.57 10.28
CA TRP A 431 8.89 -47.63 11.25
C TRP A 431 7.90 -47.59 12.42
N THR A 432 7.19 -48.68 12.55
CA THR A 432 6.23 -48.92 13.65
C THR A 432 6.87 -49.65 14.80
#